data_7e99b7adf002793827f0e5cb6852862a
#
_entry.id   7e99b7adf002793827f0e5cb6852862a
#
_cell.length_a   1.000
_cell.length_b   1.000
_cell.length_c   1.000
_cell.angle_alpha   90.00
_cell.angle_beta   90.00
_cell.angle_gamma   90.00
#
_symmetry.space_group_name_H-M   'P 1'
#
loop_
_entity.id
_entity.type
_entity.pdbx_description
1 polymer ?
#
loop_
_entity_poly.entity_id
_entity_poly.type
_entity_poly.pdbx_seq_one_letter_code
_entity_poly.pdbx_strand_id
1 'polypeptide(L)'
;MAGGRVVTGWCVGALAVLLLAAGCRYPRDVEQTLQRVQGGVLDVGLTENEPWVVRGAEPGGVEVVLVRRLARQLNARVRWHWGAESELIPALRDRQIDLLVGGLVESPWLMDQVALIKPYQESRVTVGFAAGAAVPPSLEGVRVAVPVINKVFLALRDEGAIARRYADRPPTGEPLAAADWWLRAHGYRPGPWTLITDKHVVALPPGENAWLLRVQKHFSDAADVDALLRAETGGERRHEG
;
A
#
# COMPACT_ATOMS: atom_id res chain seq x y z
N MET A 1 -38.32 46.24 -42.82
CA MET A 1 -38.19 45.97 -41.41
C MET A 1 -38.00 44.45 -41.18
N ALA A 2 -36.82 43.90 -41.30
CA ALA A 2 -36.59 42.50 -41.07
C ALA A 2 -35.06 42.34 -40.72
N GLY A 3 -34.69 42.57 -39.49
CA GLY A 3 -33.28 42.52 -39.09
C GLY A 3 -32.98 42.10 -37.63
N GLY A 4 -34.02 41.71 -36.85
CA GLY A 4 -33.87 41.52 -35.41
C GLY A 4 -33.89 40.08 -34.87
N ARG A 5 -34.10 39.05 -35.70
CA ARG A 5 -34.35 37.66 -35.18
C ARG A 5 -33.15 36.72 -35.25
N VAL A 6 -32.12 37.02 -36.01
CA VAL A 6 -30.98 36.10 -36.22
C VAL A 6 -29.95 36.21 -35.11
N VAL A 7 -29.76 37.36 -34.50
CA VAL A 7 -28.71 37.58 -33.48
C VAL A 7 -29.03 36.88 -32.15
N THR A 8 -30.36 36.80 -31.80
CA THR A 8 -30.79 36.19 -30.53
C THR A 8 -30.58 34.66 -30.52
N GLY A 9 -30.70 33.99 -31.68
CA GLY A 9 -30.49 32.54 -31.77
C GLY A 9 -29.02 32.10 -31.56
N TRP A 10 -28.08 32.93 -32.01
CA TRP A 10 -26.65 32.64 -31.87
C TRP A 10 -26.15 32.80 -30.44
N CYS A 11 -26.66 33.79 -29.71
CA CYS A 11 -26.27 33.98 -28.30
C CYS A 11 -26.83 32.86 -27.39
N VAL A 12 -28.02 32.34 -27.65
CA VAL A 12 -28.62 31.23 -26.90
C VAL A 12 -27.87 29.94 -27.18
N GLY A 13 -27.50 29.67 -28.43
CA GLY A 13 -26.68 28.50 -28.80
C GLY A 13 -25.28 28.51 -28.15
N ALA A 14 -24.60 29.66 -28.16
CA ALA A 14 -23.30 29.82 -27.55
C ALA A 14 -23.34 29.65 -26.02
N LEU A 15 -24.38 30.14 -25.35
CA LEU A 15 -24.56 29.98 -23.90
C LEU A 15 -24.87 28.51 -23.53
N ALA A 16 -25.65 27.79 -24.33
CA ALA A 16 -25.95 26.38 -24.12
C ALA A 16 -24.70 25.50 -24.29
N VAL A 17 -23.82 25.80 -25.27
CA VAL A 17 -22.53 25.08 -25.45
C VAL A 17 -21.56 25.37 -24.31
N LEU A 18 -21.51 26.59 -23.79
CA LEU A 18 -20.72 26.94 -22.61
C LEU A 18 -21.18 26.21 -21.32
N LEU A 19 -22.52 26.05 -21.16
CA LEU A 19 -23.06 25.32 -20.01
C LEU A 19 -22.82 23.82 -20.09
N LEU A 20 -22.77 23.22 -21.29
CA LEU A 20 -22.45 21.82 -21.50
C LEU A 20 -20.94 21.53 -21.28
N ALA A 21 -20.06 22.49 -21.58
CA ALA A 21 -18.62 22.37 -21.33
C ALA A 21 -18.26 22.45 -19.83
N ALA A 22 -19.12 23.09 -19.01
CA ALA A 22 -18.91 23.14 -17.55
C ALA A 22 -19.34 21.85 -16.81
N GLY A 23 -20.02 20.91 -17.49
CA GLY A 23 -20.70 19.76 -16.86
C GLY A 23 -19.85 18.56 -16.52
N CYS A 24 -18.65 18.39 -17.07
CA CYS A 24 -17.87 17.17 -16.93
C CYS A 24 -16.50 17.39 -16.31
N ARG A 25 -16.45 17.87 -15.06
CA ARG A 25 -15.25 17.73 -14.24
C ARG A 25 -15.32 16.39 -13.47
N TYR A 26 -15.04 15.31 -14.16
CA TYR A 26 -14.83 13.99 -13.56
C TYR A 26 -13.37 13.57 -13.81
N PRO A 27 -12.64 13.02 -12.84
CA PRO A 27 -13.07 12.63 -11.50
C PRO A 27 -13.19 13.80 -10.51
N ARG A 28 -14.09 13.70 -9.53
CA ARG A 28 -14.31 14.72 -8.48
C ARG A 28 -13.88 14.18 -7.13
N ASP A 29 -13.32 15.08 -6.32
CA ASP A 29 -13.19 14.91 -4.89
C ASP A 29 -14.37 15.58 -4.21
N VAL A 30 -15.02 14.91 -3.26
CA VAL A 30 -16.16 15.44 -2.50
C VAL A 30 -15.71 16.66 -1.66
N GLU A 31 -14.56 16.57 -1.01
CA GLU A 31 -13.98 17.61 -0.16
C GLU A 31 -12.74 18.28 -0.79
N GLN A 32 -12.57 18.10 -2.11
CA GLN A 32 -11.47 18.72 -2.86
C GLN A 32 -10.07 18.41 -2.31
N THR A 33 -9.85 17.19 -1.81
CA THR A 33 -8.61 16.76 -1.14
C THR A 33 -7.38 17.02 -2.02
N LEU A 34 -7.41 16.63 -3.30
CA LEU A 34 -6.30 16.89 -4.20
C LEU A 34 -5.95 18.38 -4.30
N GLN A 35 -6.98 19.24 -4.43
CA GLN A 35 -6.76 20.69 -4.55
C GLN A 35 -6.21 21.30 -3.25
N ARG A 36 -6.68 20.84 -2.09
CA ARG A 36 -6.21 21.28 -0.77
C ARG A 36 -4.77 20.85 -0.51
N VAL A 37 -4.40 19.63 -0.91
CA VAL A 37 -3.06 19.09 -0.71
C VAL A 37 -2.04 19.76 -1.63
N GLN A 38 -2.42 20.15 -2.87
CA GLN A 38 -1.52 20.85 -3.78
C GLN A 38 -1.06 22.19 -3.21
N GLY A 39 0.26 22.33 -2.97
CA GLY A 39 0.85 23.51 -2.36
C GLY A 39 0.58 23.67 -0.86
N GLY A 40 -0.16 22.72 -0.24
CA GLY A 40 -0.64 22.78 1.13
C GLY A 40 0.05 21.75 2.05
N VAL A 41 -0.77 21.06 2.84
CA VAL A 41 -0.35 20.02 3.78
C VAL A 41 -0.99 18.69 3.38
N LEU A 42 -0.18 17.64 3.36
CA LEU A 42 -0.58 16.25 3.21
C LEU A 42 -0.53 15.57 4.59
N ASP A 43 -1.69 15.27 5.15
CA ASP A 43 -1.84 14.57 6.41
C ASP A 43 -1.79 13.05 6.20
N VAL A 44 -0.78 12.39 6.75
CA VAL A 44 -0.50 10.97 6.49
C VAL A 44 -0.51 10.15 7.77
N GLY A 45 -1.41 9.19 7.85
CA GLY A 45 -1.42 8.17 8.90
C GLY A 45 -0.32 7.13 8.64
N LEU A 46 0.40 6.77 9.71
CA LEU A 46 1.46 5.79 9.70
C LEU A 46 1.17 4.69 10.71
N THR A 47 1.03 3.45 10.24
CA THR A 47 1.11 2.26 11.10
C THR A 47 2.50 1.63 10.93
N GLU A 48 3.17 1.40 12.05
CA GLU A 48 4.49 0.78 12.04
C GLU A 48 4.43 -0.65 11.51
N ASN A 49 5.19 -0.92 10.46
CA ASN A 49 5.27 -2.23 9.82
C ASN A 49 6.52 -2.27 8.92
N GLU A 50 7.63 -2.71 9.48
CA GLU A 50 8.89 -2.84 8.75
C GLU A 50 8.79 -3.88 7.61
N PRO A 51 9.37 -3.61 6.47
CA PRO A 51 10.16 -2.44 6.05
C PRO A 51 9.31 -1.34 5.38
N TRP A 52 7.98 -1.46 5.39
CA TRP A 52 7.08 -0.52 4.73
C TRP A 52 7.08 0.84 5.40
N VAL A 53 6.88 0.84 6.71
CA VAL A 53 6.93 2.02 7.58
C VAL A 53 7.75 1.68 8.81
N VAL A 54 8.84 2.40 9.00
CA VAL A 54 9.80 2.22 10.10
C VAL A 54 9.71 3.42 11.04
N ARG A 55 9.54 3.14 12.34
CA ARG A 55 9.52 4.16 13.38
C ARG A 55 10.95 4.58 13.73
N GLY A 56 11.20 5.90 13.76
CA GLY A 56 12.47 6.49 14.13
C GLY A 56 12.29 7.95 14.55
N ALA A 57 13.40 8.66 14.72
CA ALA A 57 13.37 10.12 14.95
C ALA A 57 12.65 10.84 13.80
N GLU A 58 12.87 10.38 12.59
CA GLU A 58 12.09 10.68 11.40
C GLU A 58 11.51 9.37 10.87
N PRO A 59 10.26 9.37 10.36
CA PRO A 59 9.69 8.19 9.72
C PRO A 59 10.55 7.69 8.56
N GLY A 60 10.74 6.37 8.47
CA GLY A 60 11.46 5.69 7.41
C GLY A 60 10.63 4.61 6.72
N GLY A 61 11.26 3.83 5.85
CA GLY A 61 10.65 2.72 5.15
C GLY A 61 10.19 3.06 3.74
N VAL A 62 9.86 2.00 2.99
CA VAL A 62 9.54 2.06 1.55
C VAL A 62 8.40 3.03 1.26
N GLU A 63 7.28 2.90 1.97
CA GLU A 63 6.10 3.73 1.71
C GLU A 63 6.32 5.18 2.11
N VAL A 64 7.10 5.44 3.17
CA VAL A 64 7.47 6.80 3.57
C VAL A 64 8.29 7.51 2.48
N VAL A 65 9.21 6.79 1.83
CA VAL A 65 9.96 7.32 0.68
C VAL A 65 9.02 7.67 -0.47
N LEU A 66 8.06 6.80 -0.79
CA LEU A 66 7.07 7.05 -1.84
C LEU A 66 6.17 8.24 -1.51
N VAL A 67 5.67 8.34 -0.27
CA VAL A 67 4.87 9.48 0.19
C VAL A 67 5.65 10.81 0.11
N ARG A 68 6.92 10.82 0.53
CA ARG A 68 7.77 12.02 0.39
C ARG A 68 7.96 12.43 -1.07
N ARG A 69 8.07 11.46 -2.00
CA ARG A 69 8.14 11.74 -3.45
C ARG A 69 6.82 12.33 -3.96
N LEU A 70 5.67 11.77 -3.53
CA LEU A 70 4.35 12.31 -3.87
C LEU A 70 4.18 13.74 -3.38
N ALA A 71 4.53 14.00 -2.13
CA ALA A 71 4.44 15.33 -1.54
C ALA A 71 5.30 16.37 -2.31
N ARG A 72 6.53 16.01 -2.69
CA ARG A 72 7.37 16.88 -3.54
C ARG A 72 6.72 17.20 -4.88
N GLN A 73 6.10 16.19 -5.55
CA GLN A 73 5.41 16.40 -6.83
C GLN A 73 4.18 17.31 -6.69
N LEU A 74 3.58 17.36 -5.51
CA LEU A 74 2.43 18.20 -5.19
C LEU A 74 2.82 19.54 -4.57
N ASN A 75 4.11 19.80 -4.37
CA ASN A 75 4.62 20.94 -3.61
C ASN A 75 3.96 21.05 -2.22
N ALA A 76 3.70 19.90 -1.59
CA ALA A 76 3.04 19.78 -0.28
C ALA A 76 4.05 19.52 0.84
N ARG A 77 3.73 19.98 2.05
CA ARG A 77 4.42 19.58 3.27
C ARG A 77 3.73 18.37 3.85
N VAL A 78 4.48 17.38 4.35
CA VAL A 78 3.90 16.20 5.01
C VAL A 78 3.78 16.45 6.50
N ARG A 79 2.63 16.05 7.06
CA ARG A 79 2.39 15.95 8.50
C ARG A 79 2.06 14.50 8.84
N TRP A 80 2.88 13.90 9.70
CA TRP A 80 2.81 12.49 10.04
C TRP A 80 1.96 12.28 11.30
N HIS A 81 1.07 11.27 11.25
CA HIS A 81 0.19 10.86 12.34
C HIS A 81 0.41 9.37 12.63
N TRP A 82 1.10 9.07 13.72
CA TRP A 82 1.33 7.69 14.15
C TRP A 82 0.10 7.14 14.88
N GLY A 83 -0.28 5.89 14.56
CA GLY A 83 -1.37 5.19 15.26
C GLY A 83 -1.52 3.75 14.80
N ALA A 84 -2.38 3.00 15.47
CA ALA A 84 -2.80 1.69 15.03
C ALA A 84 -3.83 1.82 13.88
N GLU A 85 -3.96 0.80 13.04
CA GLU A 85 -4.98 0.78 11.96
C GLU A 85 -6.40 1.03 12.51
N SER A 86 -6.71 0.48 13.71
CA SER A 86 -7.99 0.67 14.38
C SER A 86 -8.31 2.13 14.73
N GLU A 87 -7.30 2.99 14.84
CA GLU A 87 -7.44 4.43 15.10
C GLU A 87 -7.38 5.24 13.81
N LEU A 88 -6.48 4.87 12.90
CA LEU A 88 -6.23 5.61 11.67
C LEU A 88 -7.29 5.37 10.59
N ILE A 89 -7.92 4.19 10.53
CA ILE A 89 -9.00 3.91 9.57
C ILE A 89 -10.23 4.80 9.83
N PRO A 90 -10.73 4.95 11.09
CA PRO A 90 -11.75 5.95 11.39
C PRO A 90 -11.31 7.38 11.04
N ALA A 91 -10.07 7.77 11.42
CA ALA A 91 -9.53 9.10 11.11
C ALA A 91 -9.49 9.39 9.59
N LEU A 92 -9.17 8.36 8.77
CA LEU A 92 -9.20 8.45 7.31
C LEU A 92 -10.63 8.64 6.78
N ARG A 93 -11.60 7.87 7.30
CA ARG A 93 -13.02 8.01 6.94
C ARG A 93 -13.59 9.38 7.29
N ASP A 94 -13.17 9.90 8.45
CA ASP A 94 -13.58 11.22 8.95
C ASP A 94 -12.75 12.37 8.35
N ARG A 95 -11.86 12.05 7.37
CA ARG A 95 -11.02 13.03 6.64
C ARG A 95 -10.09 13.85 7.54
N GLN A 96 -9.70 13.30 8.69
CA GLN A 96 -8.69 13.87 9.57
C GLN A 96 -7.28 13.62 9.02
N ILE A 97 -7.11 12.59 8.20
CA ILE A 97 -5.92 12.30 7.41
C ILE A 97 -6.29 12.06 5.94
N ASP A 98 -5.34 12.31 5.04
CA ASP A 98 -5.54 12.22 3.59
C ASP A 98 -5.08 10.91 2.99
N LEU A 99 -4.21 10.21 3.69
CA LEU A 99 -3.56 9.00 3.23
C LEU A 99 -3.19 8.13 4.44
N LEU A 100 -3.34 6.82 4.32
CA LEU A 100 -2.87 5.86 5.32
C LEU A 100 -1.93 4.87 4.65
N VAL A 101 -0.73 4.71 5.23
CA VAL A 101 0.31 3.77 4.84
C VAL A 101 0.77 2.94 6.04
N GLY A 102 1.24 1.72 5.81
CA GLY A 102 1.65 0.78 6.86
C GLY A 102 1.83 -0.63 6.32
N GLY A 103 2.16 -0.79 5.01
CA GLY A 103 2.23 -2.10 4.38
C GLY A 103 0.87 -2.78 4.31
N LEU A 104 -0.20 -2.00 4.18
CA LEU A 104 -1.57 -2.51 4.12
C LEU A 104 -1.72 -3.55 3.02
N VAL A 105 -2.46 -4.60 3.31
CA VAL A 105 -2.76 -5.65 2.34
C VAL A 105 -4.25 -5.61 1.99
N GLU A 106 -4.55 -5.70 0.69
CA GLU A 106 -5.91 -5.74 0.17
C GLU A 106 -6.70 -6.85 0.88
N SER A 107 -7.86 -6.50 1.42
CA SER A 107 -8.78 -7.44 2.06
C SER A 107 -10.22 -6.95 1.92
N PRO A 108 -11.23 -7.85 1.88
CA PRO A 108 -12.64 -7.45 1.82
C PRO A 108 -13.00 -6.47 2.94
N TRP A 109 -12.54 -6.75 4.16
CA TRP A 109 -12.81 -5.90 5.31
C TRP A 109 -12.28 -4.47 5.12
N LEU A 110 -11.06 -4.31 4.61
CA LEU A 110 -10.45 -2.99 4.39
C LEU A 110 -11.16 -2.24 3.24
N MET A 111 -11.54 -2.96 2.18
CA MET A 111 -12.29 -2.39 1.04
C MET A 111 -13.66 -1.85 1.45
N ASP A 112 -14.31 -2.45 2.45
CA ASP A 112 -15.60 -1.98 2.98
C ASP A 112 -15.46 -0.71 3.83
N GLN A 113 -14.27 -0.40 4.33
CA GLN A 113 -14.03 0.71 5.25
C GLN A 113 -13.55 1.98 4.56
N VAL A 114 -12.70 1.86 3.54
CA VAL A 114 -11.96 2.98 2.94
C VAL A 114 -11.81 2.78 1.43
N ALA A 115 -11.39 3.82 0.72
CA ALA A 115 -10.98 3.68 -0.67
C ALA A 115 -9.54 3.17 -0.74
N LEU A 116 -9.28 2.21 -1.63
CA LEU A 116 -7.94 1.65 -1.85
C LEU A 116 -7.45 1.97 -3.26
N ILE A 117 -6.17 2.25 -3.41
CA ILE A 117 -5.54 2.18 -4.72
C ILE A 117 -5.48 0.71 -5.19
N LYS A 118 -5.29 0.49 -6.48
CA LYS A 118 -4.93 -0.85 -6.99
C LYS A 118 -3.59 -1.26 -6.37
N PRO A 119 -3.35 -2.55 -6.14
CA PRO A 119 -2.08 -3.01 -5.61
C PRO A 119 -0.89 -2.45 -6.40
N TYR A 120 0.05 -1.84 -5.68
CA TYR A 120 1.27 -1.27 -6.25
C TYR A 120 2.47 -2.22 -6.14
N GLN A 121 2.36 -3.23 -5.26
CA GLN A 121 3.35 -4.28 -5.04
C GLN A 121 2.65 -5.58 -4.67
N GLU A 122 3.16 -6.69 -5.18
CA GLU A 122 2.74 -8.04 -4.76
C GLU A 122 3.90 -8.76 -4.10
N SER A 123 3.66 -9.35 -2.94
CA SER A 123 4.64 -10.13 -2.19
C SER A 123 4.20 -11.58 -2.13
N ARG A 124 4.97 -12.47 -2.73
CA ARG A 124 4.75 -13.91 -2.65
C ARG A 124 5.22 -14.43 -1.28
N VAL A 125 4.32 -15.03 -0.52
CA VAL A 125 4.66 -15.75 0.72
C VAL A 125 4.90 -17.21 0.39
N THR A 126 6.05 -17.73 0.82
CA THR A 126 6.49 -19.10 0.58
C THR A 126 7.21 -19.67 1.81
N VAL A 127 7.64 -20.93 1.72
CA VAL A 127 8.53 -21.53 2.73
C VAL A 127 9.98 -21.31 2.32
N GLY A 128 10.76 -20.69 3.20
CA GLY A 128 12.21 -20.53 3.07
C GLY A 128 12.96 -21.61 3.82
N PHE A 129 14.09 -21.99 3.29
CA PHE A 129 15.01 -22.98 3.87
C PHE A 129 16.37 -22.32 4.15
N ALA A 130 16.98 -22.66 5.28
CA ALA A 130 18.31 -22.15 5.63
C ALA A 130 19.34 -22.47 4.52
N ALA A 131 20.38 -21.64 4.44
CA ALA A 131 21.45 -21.87 3.46
C ALA A 131 22.05 -23.28 3.64
N GLY A 132 22.18 -24.01 2.52
CA GLY A 132 22.67 -25.39 2.53
C GLY A 132 21.66 -26.48 2.89
N ALA A 133 20.48 -26.13 3.41
CA ALA A 133 19.43 -27.11 3.65
C ALA A 133 18.80 -27.61 2.32
N ALA A 134 18.47 -28.91 2.26
CA ALA A 134 17.77 -29.47 1.12
C ALA A 134 16.34 -28.92 1.06
N VAL A 135 15.88 -28.55 -0.15
CA VAL A 135 14.47 -28.22 -0.40
C VAL A 135 13.76 -29.53 -0.74
N PRO A 136 12.76 -29.96 0.05
CA PRO A 136 12.04 -31.20 -0.22
C PRO A 136 11.19 -31.06 -1.49
N PRO A 137 10.77 -32.17 -2.10
CA PRO A 137 9.91 -32.14 -3.30
C PRO A 137 8.46 -31.71 -2.96
N SER A 138 8.03 -31.87 -1.70
CA SER A 138 6.70 -31.44 -1.20
C SER A 138 6.84 -30.93 0.24
N LEU A 139 5.80 -30.24 0.74
CA LEU A 139 5.73 -29.80 2.13
C LEU A 139 5.07 -30.83 3.05
N GLU A 140 4.62 -31.97 2.55
CA GLU A 140 3.99 -33.03 3.33
C GLU A 140 4.85 -33.45 4.52
N GLY A 141 4.31 -33.31 5.75
CA GLY A 141 5.02 -33.63 6.99
C GLY A 141 6.18 -32.70 7.36
N VAL A 142 6.49 -31.70 6.56
CA VAL A 142 7.56 -30.74 6.85
C VAL A 142 7.12 -29.79 7.97
N ARG A 143 7.95 -29.66 9.01
CA ARG A 143 7.73 -28.64 10.06
C ARG A 143 8.14 -27.27 9.54
N VAL A 144 7.18 -26.33 9.60
CA VAL A 144 7.39 -24.95 9.10
C VAL A 144 7.02 -23.98 10.20
N ALA A 145 7.96 -23.11 10.55
CA ALA A 145 7.71 -22.01 11.47
C ALA A 145 6.82 -20.94 10.81
N VAL A 146 5.86 -20.41 11.57
CA VAL A 146 4.93 -19.40 11.09
C VAL A 146 4.53 -18.45 12.24
N PRO A 147 4.39 -17.14 12.02
CA PRO A 147 3.92 -16.21 13.06
C PRO A 147 2.56 -16.60 13.64
N VAL A 148 2.31 -16.23 14.92
CA VAL A 148 1.08 -16.63 15.63
C VAL A 148 -0.19 -16.19 14.91
N ILE A 149 -0.22 -14.95 14.39
CA ILE A 149 -1.37 -14.42 13.66
C ILE A 149 -1.11 -14.61 12.17
N ASN A 150 -1.79 -15.62 11.56
CA ASN A 150 -1.43 -15.87 10.18
C ASN A 150 -2.47 -16.62 9.35
N LYS A 151 -2.89 -15.99 8.25
CA LYS A 151 -3.62 -16.61 7.14
C LYS A 151 -2.80 -17.71 6.44
N VAL A 152 -1.48 -17.67 6.54
CA VAL A 152 -0.54 -18.66 5.98
C VAL A 152 -0.66 -20.02 6.67
N PHE A 153 -1.13 -20.06 7.92
CA PHE A 153 -1.32 -21.30 8.66
C PHE A 153 -2.24 -22.28 7.92
N LEU A 154 -3.33 -21.78 7.36
CA LEU A 154 -4.27 -22.63 6.59
C LEU A 154 -3.64 -23.13 5.29
N ALA A 155 -2.96 -22.24 4.56
CA ALA A 155 -2.27 -22.61 3.32
C ALA A 155 -1.17 -23.67 3.55
N LEU A 156 -0.41 -23.57 4.66
CA LEU A 156 0.57 -24.58 5.03
C LEU A 156 -0.10 -25.94 5.31
N ARG A 157 -1.22 -25.93 6.01
CA ARG A 157 -1.96 -27.17 6.31
C ARG A 157 -2.50 -27.81 5.01
N ASP A 158 -2.97 -27.00 4.07
CA ASP A 158 -3.49 -27.49 2.79
C ASP A 158 -2.37 -28.11 1.92
N GLU A 159 -1.11 -27.67 2.11
CA GLU A 159 0.10 -28.30 1.54
C GLU A 159 0.61 -29.52 2.35
N GLY A 160 -0.11 -29.96 3.40
CA GLY A 160 0.28 -31.06 4.25
C GLY A 160 1.40 -30.76 5.24
N ALA A 161 1.82 -29.51 5.38
CA ALA A 161 2.87 -29.09 6.29
C ALA A 161 2.41 -29.08 7.75
N ILE A 162 3.34 -29.32 8.67
CA ILE A 162 3.14 -29.19 10.12
C ILE A 162 3.54 -27.77 10.54
N ALA A 163 2.56 -26.86 10.63
CA ALA A 163 2.80 -25.48 11.02
C ALA A 163 3.14 -25.36 12.51
N ARG A 164 4.29 -24.77 12.84
CA ARG A 164 4.74 -24.45 14.19
C ARG A 164 4.68 -22.95 14.42
N ARG A 165 3.81 -22.49 15.30
CA ARG A 165 3.67 -21.06 15.60
C ARG A 165 4.80 -20.55 16.49
N TYR A 166 5.28 -19.33 16.21
CA TYR A 166 6.19 -18.58 17.08
C TYR A 166 5.61 -17.18 17.35
N ALA A 167 5.91 -16.60 18.51
CA ALA A 167 5.38 -15.31 18.93
C ALA A 167 6.31 -14.14 18.54
N ASP A 168 7.55 -14.18 18.97
CA ASP A 168 8.45 -13.01 18.90
C ASP A 168 9.49 -13.13 17.78
N ARG A 169 10.25 -14.23 17.76
CA ARG A 169 11.34 -14.45 16.79
C ARG A 169 11.21 -15.78 16.08
N PRO A 170 11.52 -15.82 14.78
CA PRO A 170 11.56 -17.09 14.06
C PRO A 170 12.65 -17.99 14.64
N PRO A 171 12.40 -19.31 14.75
CA PRO A 171 13.39 -20.27 15.21
C PRO A 171 14.52 -20.37 14.18
N THR A 172 15.76 -20.44 14.66
CA THR A 172 16.95 -20.53 13.82
C THR A 172 17.05 -21.91 13.16
N GLY A 173 17.32 -21.92 11.86
CA GLY A 173 17.63 -23.17 11.11
C GLY A 173 16.41 -24.00 10.71
N GLU A 174 15.20 -23.65 11.15
CA GLU A 174 13.97 -24.32 10.72
C GLU A 174 13.44 -23.70 9.43
N PRO A 175 12.69 -24.48 8.60
CA PRO A 175 11.92 -23.92 7.51
C PRO A 175 10.94 -22.86 8.02
N LEU A 176 10.86 -21.72 7.35
CA LEU A 176 10.08 -20.56 7.78
C LEU A 176 9.16 -20.06 6.67
N ALA A 177 7.90 -19.82 6.98
CA ALA A 177 6.95 -19.19 6.05
C ALA A 177 6.99 -17.66 6.19
N ALA A 178 7.43 -16.98 5.14
CA ALA A 178 7.48 -15.52 5.06
C ALA A 178 7.45 -15.03 3.60
N ALA A 179 7.38 -13.72 3.42
CA ALA A 179 7.52 -13.10 2.10
C ALA A 179 8.89 -13.44 1.48
N ASP A 180 8.93 -13.71 0.21
CA ASP A 180 10.14 -14.18 -0.47
C ASP A 180 11.27 -13.13 -0.47
N TRP A 181 10.96 -11.83 -0.52
CA TRP A 181 11.94 -10.76 -0.36
C TRP A 181 12.55 -10.76 1.06
N TRP A 182 11.74 -11.00 2.11
CA TRP A 182 12.21 -11.11 3.49
C TRP A 182 13.12 -12.32 3.67
N LEU A 183 12.70 -13.48 3.15
CA LEU A 183 13.50 -14.71 3.20
C LEU A 183 14.89 -14.51 2.59
N ARG A 184 14.97 -13.90 1.41
CA ARG A 184 16.26 -13.60 0.75
C ARG A 184 17.11 -12.64 1.56
N ALA A 185 16.50 -11.60 2.14
CA ALA A 185 17.20 -10.62 2.96
C ALA A 185 17.81 -11.26 4.22
N HIS A 186 17.17 -12.29 4.77
CA HIS A 186 17.64 -12.99 5.98
C HIS A 186 18.41 -14.30 5.70
N GLY A 187 18.88 -14.50 4.46
CA GLY A 187 19.73 -15.63 4.09
C GLY A 187 19.00 -16.96 3.92
N TYR A 188 17.67 -16.93 3.84
CA TYR A 188 16.88 -18.10 3.48
C TYR A 188 16.76 -18.22 1.95
N ARG A 189 16.71 -19.45 1.47
CA ARG A 189 16.38 -19.76 0.08
C ARG A 189 14.87 -20.00 -0.04
N PRO A 190 14.11 -19.15 -0.75
CA PRO A 190 12.68 -19.36 -0.98
C PRO A 190 12.42 -20.64 -1.77
N GLY A 191 11.44 -21.42 -1.33
CA GLY A 191 10.97 -22.60 -2.01
C GLY A 191 10.05 -22.30 -3.21
N PRO A 192 9.63 -23.33 -3.96
CA PRO A 192 8.85 -23.14 -5.18
C PRO A 192 7.34 -22.86 -4.92
N TRP A 193 6.83 -23.12 -3.72
CA TRP A 193 5.41 -22.97 -3.41
C TRP A 193 4.99 -21.52 -3.30
N THR A 194 3.74 -21.22 -3.61
CA THR A 194 3.08 -19.96 -3.32
C THR A 194 1.95 -20.23 -2.35
N LEU A 195 2.19 -19.94 -1.06
CA LEU A 195 1.19 -20.14 -0.02
C LEU A 195 0.08 -19.11 -0.12
N ILE A 196 0.47 -17.85 -0.22
CA ILE A 196 -0.41 -16.71 -0.47
C ILE A 196 0.36 -15.63 -1.25
N THR A 197 -0.39 -14.70 -1.84
CA THR A 197 0.15 -13.46 -2.40
C THR A 197 -0.45 -12.28 -1.65
N ASP A 198 0.41 -11.49 -1.00
CA ASP A 198 0.02 -10.24 -0.37
C ASP A 198 0.03 -9.12 -1.41
N LYS A 199 -1.10 -8.46 -1.57
CA LYS A 199 -1.30 -7.33 -2.49
C LYS A 199 -1.25 -6.05 -1.69
N HIS A 200 -0.13 -5.34 -1.76
CA HIS A 200 0.08 -4.12 -0.99
C HIS A 200 -0.65 -2.93 -1.62
N VAL A 201 -1.37 -2.22 -0.78
CA VAL A 201 -2.24 -1.10 -1.16
C VAL A 201 -2.01 0.09 -0.22
N VAL A 202 -2.53 1.23 -0.62
CA VAL A 202 -2.59 2.45 0.20
C VAL A 202 -4.06 2.84 0.34
N ALA A 203 -4.45 3.28 1.52
CA ALA A 203 -5.83 3.65 1.82
C ALA A 203 -6.04 5.16 1.81
N LEU A 204 -7.23 5.58 1.34
CA LEU A 204 -7.64 6.96 1.15
C LEU A 204 -9.07 7.19 1.67
N PRO A 205 -9.46 8.45 1.93
CA PRO A 205 -10.84 8.77 2.28
C PRO A 205 -11.79 8.38 1.16
N PRO A 206 -12.95 7.80 1.47
CA PRO A 206 -13.98 7.48 0.48
C PRO A 206 -14.49 8.73 -0.23
N GLY A 207 -14.75 8.61 -1.55
CA GLY A 207 -15.34 9.68 -2.36
C GLY A 207 -14.33 10.67 -2.95
N GLU A 208 -13.07 10.62 -2.60
CA GLU A 208 -12.00 11.49 -3.09
C GLU A 208 -11.36 10.91 -4.37
N ASN A 209 -12.11 10.87 -5.47
CA ASN A 209 -11.74 10.15 -6.68
C ASN A 209 -10.56 10.77 -7.44
N ALA A 210 -10.47 12.10 -7.50
CA ALA A 210 -9.33 12.77 -8.13
C ALA A 210 -8.05 12.53 -7.33
N TRP A 211 -8.16 12.58 -5.99
CA TRP A 211 -7.08 12.24 -5.09
C TRP A 211 -6.64 10.78 -5.25
N LEU A 212 -7.61 9.84 -5.26
CA LEU A 212 -7.35 8.43 -5.47
C LEU A 212 -6.57 8.18 -6.76
N LEU A 213 -7.02 8.74 -7.89
CA LEU A 213 -6.33 8.56 -9.17
C LEU A 213 -4.93 9.19 -9.18
N ARG A 214 -4.73 10.31 -8.48
CA ARG A 214 -3.42 10.94 -8.35
C ARG A 214 -2.45 10.08 -7.56
N VAL A 215 -2.90 9.52 -6.42
CA VAL A 215 -2.10 8.59 -5.60
C VAL A 215 -1.86 7.29 -6.35
N GLN A 216 -2.90 6.69 -6.94
CA GLN A 216 -2.81 5.49 -7.75
C GLN A 216 -1.71 5.62 -8.82
N LYS A 217 -1.76 6.70 -9.60
CA LYS A 217 -0.75 6.94 -10.65
C LYS A 217 0.66 7.00 -10.07
N HIS A 218 0.85 7.72 -8.95
CA HIS A 218 2.16 7.87 -8.33
C HIS A 218 2.75 6.54 -7.85
N PHE A 219 1.94 5.71 -7.18
CA PHE A 219 2.38 4.41 -6.66
C PHE A 219 2.58 3.39 -7.80
N SER A 220 1.75 3.41 -8.83
CA SER A 220 1.91 2.53 -10.01
C SER A 220 3.12 2.87 -10.86
N ASP A 221 3.52 4.14 -10.89
CA ASP A 221 4.71 4.59 -11.64
C ASP A 221 6.02 4.34 -10.86
N ALA A 222 5.95 3.89 -9.60
CA ALA A 222 7.12 3.63 -8.76
C ALA A 222 7.80 2.30 -9.14
N ALA A 223 8.66 2.34 -10.15
CA ALA A 223 9.35 1.16 -10.69
C ALA A 223 10.45 0.59 -9.77
N ASP A 224 10.78 1.28 -8.68
CA ASP A 224 11.93 0.94 -7.82
C ASP A 224 11.54 0.37 -6.44
N VAL A 225 10.28 -0.05 -6.25
CA VAL A 225 9.79 -0.61 -4.97
C VAL A 225 10.65 -1.78 -4.49
N ASP A 226 10.99 -2.72 -5.39
CA ASP A 226 11.87 -3.85 -5.04
C ASP A 226 13.29 -3.42 -4.65
N ALA A 227 13.80 -2.32 -5.24
CA ALA A 227 15.09 -1.78 -4.86
C ALA A 227 15.03 -1.12 -3.47
N LEU A 228 13.95 -0.40 -3.17
CA LEU A 228 13.70 0.16 -1.84
C LEU A 228 13.55 -0.94 -0.79
N LEU A 229 12.79 -2.00 -1.06
CA LEU A 229 12.68 -3.17 -0.17
C LEU A 229 14.04 -3.76 0.16
N ARG A 230 14.90 -3.97 -0.85
CA ARG A 230 16.26 -4.48 -0.63
C ARG A 230 17.14 -3.52 0.18
N ALA A 231 16.97 -2.23 0.00
CA ALA A 231 17.76 -1.22 0.72
C ALA A 231 17.38 -1.17 2.20
N GLU A 232 16.08 -1.16 2.51
CA GLU A 232 15.56 -1.15 3.89
C GLU A 232 15.95 -2.45 4.62
N THR A 233 15.69 -3.63 4.05
CA THR A 233 16.04 -4.92 4.67
C THR A 233 17.54 -5.20 4.72
N GLY A 234 18.35 -4.61 3.85
CA GLY A 234 19.81 -4.67 3.91
C GLY A 234 20.41 -3.76 4.99
N GLY A 235 19.69 -2.73 5.40
CA GLY A 235 20.06 -1.80 6.49
C GLY A 235 19.90 -2.42 7.88
N GLU A 236 18.88 -3.25 8.11
CA GLU A 236 18.60 -3.92 9.38
C GLU A 236 19.79 -4.76 9.86
N ARG A 237 20.49 -5.46 8.98
CA ARG A 237 21.69 -6.26 9.30
C ARG A 237 22.87 -5.44 9.85
N ARG A 238 22.88 -4.10 9.71
CA ARG A 238 23.94 -3.23 10.24
C ARG A 238 23.67 -2.73 11.66
N HIS A 239 22.44 -2.87 12.15
CA HIS A 239 22.07 -2.46 13.52
C HIS A 239 22.01 -3.61 14.52
N GLU A 240 22.03 -4.88 14.05
CA GLU A 240 22.06 -6.09 14.90
C GLU A 240 23.48 -6.67 15.12
N GLY A 241 24.53 -6.08 14.61
CA GLY A 241 25.96 -6.40 14.81
C GLY A 241 26.61 -5.32 15.67
#